data_a79d21e2668996dcea47c4b77b642473
#
_entry.id   a79d21e2668996dcea47c4b77b642473
#
_cell.length_a   1.000
_cell.length_b   1.000
_cell.length_c   1.000
_cell.angle_alpha   90.00
_cell.angle_beta   90.00
_cell.angle_gamma   90.00
#
_symmetry.space_group_name_H-M   'P 1'
#
loop_
_entity.id
_entity.type
_entity.pdbx_description
1 polymer ?
#
loop_
_entity_poly.entity_id
_entity_poly.type
_entity_poly.pdbx_seq_one_letter_code
_entity_poly.pdbx_strand_id
1 'polypeptide(L)'
;ADMFTKRTIRQSKPVEHVDTAMEALAVSISEKAGVDLPFMAGLTGKAENVLADELIGAIFRLPEAPDTFVTADEYLSGNVREKLRAARTAALQDDQFAVNVHALENAQPKDLDASEIDVRLGATWLDPATIQQFMVETFSVPYRFRDIVQVRFSPMTAEWNISGKTRLSSTVAASVTY
;
A
#
# COMPACT_ATOMS: atom_id res chain seq x y z
N ALA A 1 11.80 0.96 -42.21
CA ALA A 1 10.63 1.74 -42.62
C ALA A 1 9.31 0.94 -42.60
N ASP A 2 9.33 -0.36 -42.21
CA ASP A 2 8.10 -1.21 -42.19
C ASP A 2 7.08 -0.81 -41.13
N MET A 3 7.50 -0.05 -40.12
CA MET A 3 6.64 0.42 -39.02
C MET A 3 5.48 1.33 -39.51
N PHE A 4 5.63 1.99 -40.66
CA PHE A 4 4.62 2.88 -41.24
C PHE A 4 3.87 2.29 -42.43
N THR A 5 4.34 1.17 -42.96
CA THR A 5 3.80 0.56 -44.18
C THR A 5 3.10 -0.76 -43.99
N LYS A 6 3.35 -1.43 -42.85
CA LYS A 6 2.70 -2.69 -42.50
C LYS A 6 2.11 -2.62 -41.11
N ARG A 7 0.90 -3.15 -40.93
CA ARG A 7 0.31 -3.36 -39.60
C ARG A 7 1.14 -4.40 -38.86
N THR A 8 1.97 -3.95 -37.90
CA THR A 8 2.87 -4.79 -37.10
C THR A 8 2.15 -5.45 -35.92
N ILE A 9 1.01 -4.88 -35.48
CA ILE A 9 0.19 -5.42 -34.40
C ILE A 9 -0.82 -6.37 -35.04
N ARG A 10 -0.71 -7.65 -34.72
CA ARG A 10 -1.74 -8.63 -35.04
C ARG A 10 -2.94 -8.40 -34.13
N GLN A 11 -4.14 -8.38 -34.70
CA GLN A 11 -5.37 -8.37 -33.91
C GLN A 11 -5.43 -9.70 -33.16
N SER A 12 -5.47 -9.64 -31.84
CA SER A 12 -5.69 -10.82 -31.01
C SER A 12 -7.05 -11.41 -31.39
N LYS A 13 -7.08 -12.72 -31.69
CA LYS A 13 -8.35 -13.41 -31.84
C LYS A 13 -8.89 -13.64 -30.41
N PRO A 14 -10.19 -13.41 -30.17
CA PRO A 14 -10.78 -13.76 -28.87
C PRO A 14 -10.57 -15.26 -28.60
N VAL A 15 -10.25 -15.59 -27.37
CA VAL A 15 -10.12 -16.99 -26.94
C VAL A 15 -11.54 -17.52 -26.71
N GLU A 16 -11.92 -18.58 -27.42
CA GLU A 16 -13.28 -19.13 -27.36
C GLU A 16 -13.40 -20.26 -26.32
N HIS A 17 -12.31 -20.96 -26.04
CA HIS A 17 -12.29 -22.09 -25.11
C HIS A 17 -10.92 -22.25 -24.45
N VAL A 18 -10.92 -22.66 -23.17
CA VAL A 18 -9.73 -23.02 -22.39
C VAL A 18 -10.02 -24.24 -21.51
N ASP A 19 -8.97 -24.99 -21.19
CA ASP A 19 -9.12 -26.26 -20.47
C ASP A 19 -9.05 -26.11 -18.96
N THR A 20 -8.34 -25.07 -18.46
CA THR A 20 -8.08 -24.88 -17.02
C THR A 20 -8.67 -23.61 -16.47
N ALA A 21 -8.99 -23.61 -15.16
CA ALA A 21 -9.49 -22.43 -14.46
C ALA A 21 -8.45 -21.29 -14.45
N MET A 22 -7.16 -21.61 -14.36
CA MET A 22 -6.08 -20.60 -14.39
C MET A 22 -5.95 -19.94 -15.75
N GLU A 23 -6.11 -20.67 -16.85
CA GLU A 23 -6.14 -20.09 -18.19
C GLU A 23 -7.35 -19.19 -18.37
N ALA A 24 -8.54 -19.63 -17.90
CA ALA A 24 -9.75 -18.81 -17.91
C ALA A 24 -9.58 -17.52 -17.11
N LEU A 25 -8.92 -17.58 -15.95
CA LEU A 25 -8.58 -16.41 -15.14
C LEU A 25 -7.66 -15.44 -15.91
N ALA A 26 -6.61 -15.96 -16.56
CA ALA A 26 -5.69 -15.12 -17.35
C ALA A 26 -6.41 -14.42 -18.51
N VAL A 27 -7.31 -15.12 -19.21
CA VAL A 27 -8.13 -14.53 -20.27
C VAL A 27 -9.11 -13.50 -19.70
N SER A 28 -9.75 -13.79 -18.56
CA SER A 28 -10.66 -12.85 -17.89
C SER A 28 -9.94 -11.56 -17.51
N ILE A 29 -8.75 -11.64 -16.91
CA ILE A 29 -7.93 -10.46 -16.57
C ILE A 29 -7.57 -9.67 -17.84
N SER A 30 -7.20 -10.36 -18.92
CA SER A 30 -6.81 -9.72 -20.18
C SER A 30 -7.97 -9.01 -20.89
N GLU A 31 -9.17 -9.59 -20.90
CA GLU A 31 -10.30 -9.10 -21.69
C GLU A 31 -11.30 -8.28 -20.86
N LYS A 32 -11.45 -8.59 -19.57
CA LYS A 32 -12.40 -7.95 -18.65
C LYS A 32 -11.74 -7.04 -17.62
N ALA A 33 -10.39 -7.05 -17.55
CA ALA A 33 -9.59 -6.33 -16.55
C ALA A 33 -9.92 -6.74 -15.10
N GLY A 34 -10.39 -7.97 -14.88
CA GLY A 34 -10.75 -8.49 -13.55
C GLY A 34 -11.24 -9.92 -13.59
N VAL A 35 -11.69 -10.40 -12.43
CA VAL A 35 -12.26 -11.74 -12.27
C VAL A 35 -13.74 -11.72 -12.63
N ASP A 36 -14.11 -12.35 -13.73
CA ASP A 36 -15.50 -12.50 -14.21
C ASP A 36 -15.83 -14.00 -14.28
N LEU A 37 -16.40 -14.56 -13.20
CA LEU A 37 -16.72 -15.99 -13.11
C LEU A 37 -17.71 -16.44 -14.19
N PRO A 38 -18.79 -15.71 -14.51
CA PRO A 38 -19.68 -16.06 -15.63
C PRO A 38 -18.96 -16.16 -16.96
N PHE A 39 -18.06 -15.22 -17.26
CA PHE A 39 -17.26 -15.25 -18.48
C PHE A 39 -16.33 -16.47 -18.50
N MET A 40 -15.66 -16.74 -17.39
CA MET A 40 -14.76 -17.90 -17.24
C MET A 40 -15.53 -19.23 -17.34
N ALA A 41 -16.74 -19.29 -16.82
CA ALA A 41 -17.64 -20.46 -16.96
C ALA A 41 -17.99 -20.72 -18.44
N GLY A 42 -18.22 -19.64 -19.21
CA GLY A 42 -18.43 -19.73 -20.66
C GLY A 42 -17.22 -20.29 -21.42
N LEU A 43 -16.00 -19.94 -21.00
CA LEU A 43 -14.75 -20.39 -21.63
C LEU A 43 -14.41 -21.85 -21.30
N THR A 44 -14.69 -22.29 -20.08
CA THR A 44 -14.29 -23.63 -19.59
C THR A 44 -15.40 -24.67 -19.67
N GLY A 45 -16.67 -24.24 -19.77
CA GLY A 45 -17.82 -25.09 -19.61
C GLY A 45 -18.06 -25.60 -18.18
N LYS A 46 -17.31 -25.10 -17.17
CA LYS A 46 -17.45 -25.45 -15.75
C LYS A 46 -18.41 -24.49 -15.05
N ALA A 47 -19.03 -24.93 -13.97
CA ALA A 47 -19.88 -24.10 -13.13
C ALA A 47 -19.00 -23.08 -12.33
N GLU A 48 -19.55 -21.91 -12.03
CA GLU A 48 -18.83 -20.81 -11.34
C GLU A 48 -18.29 -21.24 -9.95
N ASN A 49 -19.06 -22.02 -9.21
CA ASN A 49 -18.63 -22.54 -7.90
C ASN A 49 -17.42 -23.48 -8.02
N VAL A 50 -17.38 -24.32 -9.05
CA VAL A 50 -16.22 -25.21 -9.31
C VAL A 50 -14.99 -24.39 -9.65
N LEU A 51 -15.15 -23.34 -10.46
CA LEU A 51 -14.04 -22.43 -10.80
C LEU A 51 -13.54 -21.67 -9.57
N ALA A 52 -14.44 -21.20 -8.70
CA ALA A 52 -14.06 -20.55 -7.46
C ALA A 52 -13.28 -21.49 -6.53
N ASP A 53 -13.68 -22.76 -6.43
CA ASP A 53 -12.99 -23.77 -5.63
C ASP A 53 -11.61 -24.13 -6.23
N GLU A 54 -11.51 -24.29 -7.56
CA GLU A 54 -10.24 -24.56 -8.25
C GLU A 54 -9.25 -23.39 -8.14
N LEU A 55 -9.74 -22.17 -7.93
CA LEU A 55 -8.95 -20.94 -7.85
C LEU A 55 -8.73 -20.42 -6.42
N ILE A 56 -9.03 -21.24 -5.40
CA ILE A 56 -8.76 -20.89 -4.00
C ILE A 56 -7.29 -20.46 -3.84
N GLY A 57 -7.08 -19.26 -3.30
CA GLY A 57 -5.74 -18.66 -3.14
C GLY A 57 -5.24 -17.87 -4.34
N ALA A 58 -5.78 -18.07 -5.54
CA ALA A 58 -5.51 -17.23 -6.71
C ALA A 58 -6.51 -16.07 -6.82
N ILE A 59 -7.75 -16.30 -6.38
CA ILE A 59 -8.80 -15.28 -6.26
C ILE A 59 -9.35 -15.25 -4.84
N PHE A 60 -9.86 -14.10 -4.43
CA PHE A 60 -10.47 -13.88 -3.11
C PHE A 60 -11.82 -13.19 -3.24
N ARG A 61 -12.78 -13.65 -2.46
CA ARG A 61 -14.10 -13.04 -2.33
C ARG A 61 -14.00 -11.81 -1.44
N LEU A 62 -14.64 -10.71 -1.83
CA LEU A 62 -14.62 -9.49 -1.02
C LEU A 62 -15.64 -9.58 0.13
N PRO A 63 -15.26 -9.28 1.39
CA PRO A 63 -16.19 -9.25 2.51
C PRO A 63 -17.33 -8.23 2.35
N GLU A 64 -17.03 -7.07 1.72
CA GLU A 64 -17.99 -6.00 1.49
C GLU A 64 -18.94 -6.27 0.32
N ALA A 65 -18.53 -7.15 -0.60
CA ALA A 65 -19.28 -7.52 -1.80
C ALA A 65 -19.12 -9.02 -2.08
N PRO A 66 -19.85 -9.91 -1.38
CA PRO A 66 -19.64 -11.36 -1.44
C PRO A 66 -19.79 -12.01 -2.81
N ASP A 67 -20.43 -11.34 -3.75
CA ASP A 67 -20.55 -11.81 -5.15
C ASP A 67 -19.38 -11.38 -6.04
N THR A 68 -18.45 -10.57 -5.48
CA THR A 68 -17.29 -10.04 -6.21
C THR A 68 -16.02 -10.78 -5.81
N PHE A 69 -15.28 -11.21 -6.82
CA PHE A 69 -13.95 -11.81 -6.66
C PHE A 69 -12.89 -10.90 -7.24
N VAL A 70 -11.74 -10.87 -6.58
CA VAL A 70 -10.55 -10.14 -7.03
C VAL A 70 -9.34 -11.05 -7.03
N THR A 71 -8.30 -10.71 -7.77
CA THR A 71 -7.06 -11.49 -7.81
C THR A 71 -6.31 -11.41 -6.49
N ALA A 72 -5.44 -12.40 -6.22
CA ALA A 72 -4.58 -12.41 -5.03
C ALA A 72 -3.71 -11.15 -4.96
N ASP A 73 -3.13 -10.70 -6.07
CA ASP A 73 -2.28 -9.51 -6.12
C ASP A 73 -3.05 -8.24 -5.71
N GLU A 74 -4.30 -8.11 -6.13
CA GLU A 74 -5.16 -6.99 -5.76
C GLU A 74 -5.60 -7.10 -4.30
N TYR A 75 -6.01 -8.29 -3.86
CA TYR A 75 -6.51 -8.49 -2.51
C TYR A 75 -5.43 -8.33 -1.44
N LEU A 76 -4.25 -8.93 -1.67
CA LEU A 76 -3.14 -8.97 -0.71
C LEU A 76 -2.22 -7.74 -0.79
N SER A 77 -2.65 -6.68 -1.46
CA SER A 77 -1.92 -5.41 -1.58
C SER A 77 -2.66 -4.24 -0.90
N GLY A 78 -2.01 -3.10 -0.77
CA GLY A 78 -2.58 -1.90 -0.16
C GLY A 78 -2.71 -2.00 1.36
N ASN A 79 -3.86 -1.58 1.93
CA ASN A 79 -4.08 -1.61 3.38
C ASN A 79 -4.46 -3.01 3.88
N VAL A 80 -3.51 -3.94 3.87
CA VAL A 80 -3.71 -5.34 4.29
C VAL A 80 -4.13 -5.48 5.75
N ARG A 81 -3.79 -4.49 6.61
CA ARG A 81 -4.20 -4.51 8.03
C ARG A 81 -5.70 -4.27 8.21
N GLU A 82 -6.27 -3.37 7.43
CA GLU A 82 -7.70 -3.08 7.44
C GLU A 82 -8.48 -4.24 6.80
N LYS A 83 -7.99 -4.74 5.66
CA LYS A 83 -8.55 -5.92 5.00
C LYS A 83 -8.58 -7.14 5.93
N LEU A 84 -7.52 -7.35 6.74
CA LEU A 84 -7.50 -8.44 7.73
C LEU A 84 -8.58 -8.28 8.80
N ARG A 85 -8.81 -7.05 9.29
CA ARG A 85 -9.89 -6.77 10.26
C ARG A 85 -11.26 -7.08 9.66
N ALA A 86 -11.50 -6.63 8.43
CA ALA A 86 -12.75 -6.91 7.72
C ALA A 86 -12.95 -8.43 7.48
N ALA A 87 -11.91 -9.12 7.01
CA ALA A 87 -11.96 -10.56 6.77
C ALA A 87 -12.22 -11.37 8.05
N ARG A 88 -11.61 -11.01 9.18
CA ARG A 88 -11.89 -11.65 10.48
C ARG A 88 -13.33 -11.46 10.92
N THR A 89 -13.90 -10.27 10.71
CA THR A 89 -15.30 -10.00 11.03
C THR A 89 -16.24 -10.83 10.14
N ALA A 90 -15.94 -10.95 8.85
CA ALA A 90 -16.71 -11.76 7.91
C ALA A 90 -16.60 -13.26 8.23
N ALA A 91 -15.42 -13.74 8.62
CA ALA A 91 -15.19 -15.13 8.98
C ALA A 91 -15.98 -15.59 10.24
N LEU A 92 -16.40 -14.65 11.12
CA LEU A 92 -17.30 -14.97 12.23
C LEU A 92 -18.73 -15.31 11.78
N GLN A 93 -19.10 -14.91 10.57
CA GLN A 93 -20.44 -15.11 10.00
C GLN A 93 -20.44 -16.19 8.93
N ASP A 94 -19.35 -16.34 8.19
CA ASP A 94 -19.19 -17.26 7.08
C ASP A 94 -17.75 -17.83 7.04
N ASP A 95 -17.61 -19.11 7.31
CA ASP A 95 -16.33 -19.83 7.33
C ASP A 95 -15.57 -19.78 5.99
N GLN A 96 -16.24 -19.47 4.88
CA GLN A 96 -15.58 -19.33 3.58
C GLN A 96 -14.52 -18.21 3.58
N PHE A 97 -14.66 -17.19 4.45
CA PHE A 97 -13.67 -16.14 4.62
C PHE A 97 -12.42 -16.53 5.44
N ALA A 98 -12.38 -17.75 5.98
CA ALA A 98 -11.18 -18.23 6.70
C ALA A 98 -9.93 -18.26 5.80
N VAL A 99 -10.10 -18.56 4.51
CA VAL A 99 -9.01 -18.50 3.51
C VAL A 99 -8.46 -17.08 3.38
N ASN A 100 -9.34 -16.08 3.36
CA ASN A 100 -8.98 -14.65 3.31
C ASN A 100 -8.15 -14.25 4.53
N VAL A 101 -8.58 -14.67 5.73
CA VAL A 101 -7.87 -14.37 6.98
C VAL A 101 -6.47 -14.94 6.94
N HIS A 102 -6.32 -16.24 6.61
CA HIS A 102 -5.02 -16.90 6.54
C HIS A 102 -4.08 -16.25 5.53
N ALA A 103 -4.58 -15.93 4.34
CA ALA A 103 -3.78 -15.27 3.31
C ALA A 103 -3.33 -13.87 3.74
N LEU A 104 -4.23 -13.07 4.34
CA LEU A 104 -3.91 -11.73 4.82
C LEU A 104 -2.98 -11.75 6.05
N GLU A 105 -3.03 -12.76 6.92
CA GLU A 105 -2.08 -12.93 8.01
C GLU A 105 -0.65 -13.13 7.50
N ASN A 106 -0.50 -13.93 6.45
CA ASN A 106 0.79 -14.17 5.80
C ASN A 106 1.30 -12.94 5.03
N ALA A 107 0.39 -12.08 4.55
CA ALA A 107 0.73 -10.87 3.80
C ALA A 107 1.01 -9.64 4.70
N GLN A 108 0.89 -9.77 6.05
CA GLN A 108 1.15 -8.63 6.94
C GLN A 108 2.62 -8.19 6.84
N PRO A 109 2.87 -6.87 6.66
CA PRO A 109 4.22 -6.35 6.75
C PRO A 109 4.74 -6.50 8.19
N LYS A 110 6.03 -6.83 8.33
CA LYS A 110 6.72 -6.78 9.62
C LYS A 110 6.62 -5.35 10.18
N ASP A 111 6.29 -5.23 11.46
CA ASP A 111 6.40 -3.94 12.14
C ASP A 111 7.88 -3.55 12.27
N LEU A 112 8.17 -2.29 11.97
CA LEU A 112 9.51 -1.74 12.11
C LEU A 112 9.82 -1.51 13.59
N ASP A 113 11.02 -1.90 14.02
CA ASP A 113 11.56 -1.51 15.31
C ASP A 113 11.96 -0.01 15.30
N ALA A 114 12.01 0.61 16.48
CA ALA A 114 12.36 2.03 16.59
C ALA A 114 13.71 2.37 15.94
N SER A 115 14.66 1.43 15.91
CA SER A 115 15.96 1.57 15.26
C SER A 115 15.91 1.50 13.72
N GLU A 116 14.83 0.96 13.16
CA GLU A 116 14.62 0.83 11.72
C GLU A 116 13.85 2.04 11.15
N ILE A 117 13.32 2.91 12.02
CA ILE A 117 12.57 4.10 11.64
C ILE A 117 13.53 5.30 11.52
N ASP A 118 13.83 5.72 10.28
CA ASP A 118 14.58 6.95 10.02
C ASP A 118 13.61 8.14 10.03
N VAL A 119 13.63 8.91 11.12
CA VAL A 119 12.80 10.11 11.26
C VAL A 119 13.59 11.33 10.81
N ARG A 120 13.20 11.91 9.69
CA ARG A 120 13.77 13.15 9.18
C ARG A 120 12.79 14.31 9.36
N LEU A 121 13.33 15.46 9.77
CA LEU A 121 12.55 16.68 9.87
C LEU A 121 12.07 17.13 8.49
N GLY A 122 10.76 17.03 8.30
CA GLY A 122 9.98 17.73 7.30
C GLY A 122 10.40 17.62 5.84
N ALA A 123 9.51 18.03 4.98
CA ALA A 123 9.79 18.16 3.56
C ALA A 123 10.67 19.40 3.30
N THR A 124 11.63 19.29 2.39
CA THR A 124 12.62 20.34 2.05
C THR A 124 12.00 21.62 1.47
N TRP A 125 10.73 21.58 1.12
CA TRP A 125 9.95 22.72 0.62
C TRP A 125 9.22 23.51 1.72
N LEU A 126 9.26 23.04 2.98
CA LEU A 126 8.66 23.77 4.10
C LEU A 126 9.50 24.99 4.47
N ASP A 127 8.81 26.08 4.82
CA ASP A 127 9.46 27.29 5.33
C ASP A 127 10.21 26.97 6.65
N PRO A 128 11.50 27.33 6.77
CA PRO A 128 12.25 27.19 8.00
C PRO A 128 11.54 27.76 9.24
N ALA A 129 10.77 28.83 9.10
CA ALA A 129 9.99 29.41 10.18
C ALA A 129 8.92 28.44 10.71
N THR A 130 8.29 27.67 9.84
CA THR A 130 7.29 26.64 10.23
C THR A 130 7.95 25.54 11.05
N ILE A 131 9.13 25.06 10.62
CA ILE A 131 9.89 24.05 11.36
C ILE A 131 10.37 24.59 12.70
N GLN A 132 10.81 25.85 12.75
CA GLN A 132 11.22 26.51 14.00
C GLN A 132 10.05 26.64 14.97
N GLN A 133 8.87 27.05 14.50
CA GLN A 133 7.68 27.13 15.32
C GLN A 133 7.29 25.76 15.87
N PHE A 134 7.26 24.74 15.03
CA PHE A 134 7.00 23.36 15.43
C PHE A 134 7.96 22.89 16.54
N MET A 135 9.26 23.15 16.39
CA MET A 135 10.24 22.80 17.42
C MET A 135 10.03 23.56 18.73
N VAL A 136 9.77 24.86 18.65
CA VAL A 136 9.52 25.70 19.82
C VAL A 136 8.31 25.23 20.61
N GLU A 137 7.24 24.85 19.93
CA GLU A 137 5.99 24.36 20.55
C GLU A 137 6.18 22.95 21.11
N THR A 138 6.74 22.02 20.33
CA THR A 138 6.91 20.62 20.72
C THR A 138 7.85 20.46 21.91
N PHE A 139 8.96 21.18 21.92
CA PHE A 139 9.95 21.11 23.01
C PHE A 139 9.70 22.14 24.11
N SER A 140 8.58 22.87 24.05
CA SER A 140 8.20 23.86 25.06
C SER A 140 9.33 24.85 25.39
N VAL A 141 10.03 25.32 24.35
CA VAL A 141 11.17 26.23 24.52
C VAL A 141 10.72 27.51 25.24
N PRO A 142 11.33 27.88 26.38
CA PRO A 142 10.98 29.09 27.11
C PRO A 142 11.09 30.34 26.23
N TYR A 143 10.15 31.28 26.36
CA TYR A 143 10.02 32.47 25.52
C TYR A 143 11.36 33.22 25.28
N ARG A 144 12.16 33.39 26.36
CA ARG A 144 13.45 34.07 26.32
C ARG A 144 14.53 33.40 25.42
N PHE A 145 14.29 32.14 25.01
CA PHE A 145 15.24 31.38 24.20
C PHE A 145 14.74 31.11 22.77
N ARG A 146 13.51 31.49 22.45
CA ARG A 146 12.89 31.20 21.13
C ARG A 146 13.66 31.82 19.98
N ASP A 147 14.17 33.03 20.15
CA ASP A 147 14.96 33.75 19.12
C ASP A 147 16.42 33.25 19.01
N ILE A 148 16.90 32.52 20.01
CA ILE A 148 18.25 31.99 20.04
C ILE A 148 18.36 30.71 19.20
N VAL A 149 17.33 29.87 19.25
CA VAL A 149 17.25 28.63 18.47
C VAL A 149 16.81 28.99 17.04
N GLN A 150 17.69 28.78 16.08
CA GLN A 150 17.39 29.03 14.67
C GLN A 150 17.48 27.74 13.87
N VAL A 151 16.50 27.50 13.03
CA VAL A 151 16.44 26.38 12.10
C VAL A 151 16.74 26.88 10.69
N ARG A 152 17.68 26.25 9.99
CA ARG A 152 18.04 26.57 8.60
C ARG A 152 18.13 25.29 7.78
N PHE A 153 17.59 25.31 6.58
CA PHE A 153 17.79 24.25 5.63
C PHE A 153 19.07 24.46 4.84
N SER A 154 19.90 23.39 4.72
CA SER A 154 21.08 23.37 3.86
C SER A 154 20.76 22.66 2.54
N PRO A 155 20.68 23.37 1.40
CA PRO A 155 20.40 22.74 0.11
C PRO A 155 21.52 21.78 -0.35
N MET A 156 22.75 21.99 0.14
CA MET A 156 23.90 21.18 -0.28
C MET A 156 23.90 19.78 0.38
N THR A 157 23.48 19.70 1.65
CA THR A 157 23.43 18.43 2.40
C THR A 157 22.03 17.87 2.49
N ALA A 158 21.02 18.60 2.02
CA ALA A 158 19.59 18.30 2.18
C ALA A 158 19.18 18.07 3.66
N GLU A 159 19.82 18.79 4.58
CA GLU A 159 19.63 18.65 6.02
C GLU A 159 19.14 19.94 6.67
N TRP A 160 18.39 19.78 7.75
CA TRP A 160 17.99 20.87 8.63
C TRP A 160 19.03 21.09 9.72
N ASN A 161 19.61 22.27 9.76
CA ASN A 161 20.61 22.66 10.75
C ASN A 161 19.98 23.50 11.85
N ILE A 162 20.17 23.08 13.10
CA ILE A 162 19.70 23.80 14.28
C ILE A 162 20.90 24.51 14.93
N SER A 163 20.87 25.83 14.94
CA SER A 163 21.90 26.67 15.56
C SER A 163 21.43 27.30 16.87
N GLY A 164 22.36 27.80 17.66
CA GLY A 164 22.06 28.46 18.93
C GLY A 164 22.02 27.57 20.16
N LYS A 165 22.14 26.24 19.99
CA LYS A 165 22.11 25.26 21.10
C LYS A 165 23.12 25.55 22.20
N THR A 166 24.31 25.99 21.86
CA THR A 166 25.41 26.33 22.80
C THR A 166 25.12 27.50 23.73
N ARG A 167 24.12 28.32 23.40
CA ARG A 167 23.68 29.45 24.22
C ARG A 167 22.58 29.12 25.19
N LEU A 168 22.08 27.90 25.13
CA LEU A 168 21.03 27.38 26.02
C LEU A 168 21.67 26.83 27.30
N SER A 169 20.98 26.93 28.44
CA SER A 169 21.39 26.17 29.63
C SER A 169 21.36 24.67 29.35
N SER A 170 22.17 23.88 30.06
CA SER A 170 22.26 22.44 29.87
C SER A 170 20.91 21.74 29.92
N THR A 171 20.00 22.20 30.77
CA THR A 171 18.64 21.65 30.92
C THR A 171 17.77 21.90 29.70
N VAL A 172 17.85 23.11 29.11
CA VAL A 172 17.09 23.46 27.91
C VAL A 172 17.74 22.89 26.66
N ALA A 173 19.06 22.82 26.60
CA ALA A 173 19.78 22.19 25.51
C ALA A 173 19.44 20.69 25.39
N ALA A 174 19.33 19.98 26.50
CA ALA A 174 18.94 18.57 26.53
C ALA A 174 17.51 18.34 25.95
N SER A 175 16.57 19.26 26.19
CA SER A 175 15.20 19.13 25.65
C SER A 175 15.08 19.47 24.15
N VAL A 176 16.07 20.12 23.55
CA VAL A 176 16.10 20.54 22.14
C VAL A 176 17.02 19.65 21.28
N THR A 177 17.69 18.69 21.87
CA THR A 177 18.74 17.88 21.19
C THR A 177 18.27 16.48 20.78
N TYR A 178 17.00 16.14 20.96
CA TYR A 178 16.42 14.86 20.49
C TYR A 178 15.68 15.03 19.20
#